data_586f030e92a8ca5f4f178c7742ccd5ee
#
_entry.id   586f030e92a8ca5f4f178c7742ccd5ee
#
_cell.length_a   1.000
_cell.length_b   1.000
_cell.length_c   1.000
_cell.angle_alpha   90.00
_cell.angle_beta   90.00
_cell.angle_gamma   90.00
#
_symmetry.space_group_name_H-M   'P 1'
#
loop_
_entity.id
_entity.type
_entity.pdbx_description
1 polymer ?
#
loop_
_entity_poly.entity_id
_entity_poly.type
_entity_poly.pdbx_seq_one_letter_code
_entity_poly.pdbx_strand_id
1 'polypeptide(L)'
;MEYLKILDSAQRSFGQKKIYTIVFIAGGIGYMHQEDDNIVCTMEDLIFIKPGNKVKLEYRKNKYPLEVYVLYIGEELLRKLSDEETRLDEAFDFVPYQVKIVHSETESAMLIKNISKKLYSMNNEPPKFAHSLYEKSLLTMILVLALRSSVQEDVQIKTNKKKHVVMDDIFIYIREHLTEDISLECLENEFHISRYHIVREFKKLTGETPHSYIVKSKLDLCRHYIEQGKSIHEVYELGGFGGYNHFFRAFKKEYGVTPMQYYKDLKIDRNEK
;
A
#
# COMPACT_ATOMS: atom_id res chain seq x y z
N MET A 1 -13.70 -5.71 -10.51
CA MET A 1 -12.46 -5.46 -9.73
C MET A 1 -11.72 -6.76 -9.52
N GLU A 2 -10.41 -6.73 -9.57
CA GLU A 2 -9.52 -7.87 -9.34
C GLU A 2 -8.64 -7.58 -8.12
N TYR A 3 -8.35 -8.60 -7.31
CA TYR A 3 -7.37 -8.53 -6.24
C TYR A 3 -6.30 -9.59 -6.47
N LEU A 4 -5.05 -9.17 -6.37
CA LEU A 4 -3.88 -10.03 -6.54
C LEU A 4 -3.00 -9.92 -5.29
N LYS A 5 -2.62 -11.10 -4.76
CA LYS A 5 -1.60 -11.22 -3.73
C LYS A 5 -0.47 -12.07 -4.29
N ILE A 6 0.69 -11.45 -4.48
CA ILE A 6 1.84 -12.06 -5.14
C ILE A 6 2.88 -12.37 -4.06
N LEU A 7 3.17 -13.67 -3.87
CA LEU A 7 4.03 -14.17 -2.81
C LEU A 7 5.45 -14.51 -3.29
N ASP A 8 5.58 -14.84 -4.58
CA ASP A 8 6.84 -15.22 -5.21
C ASP A 8 7.18 -14.26 -6.34
N SER A 9 8.47 -14.17 -6.69
CA SER A 9 8.92 -13.32 -7.78
C SER A 9 8.11 -13.57 -9.04
N ALA A 10 7.46 -12.54 -9.54
CA ALA A 10 6.57 -12.62 -10.69
C ALA A 10 6.51 -11.28 -11.42
N GLN A 11 6.15 -11.33 -12.69
CA GLN A 11 5.84 -10.17 -13.50
C GLN A 11 4.39 -10.26 -13.97
N ARG A 12 3.65 -9.17 -13.83
CA ARG A 12 2.26 -9.05 -14.28
C ARG A 12 2.11 -7.85 -15.18
N SER A 13 1.29 -8.01 -16.23
CA SER A 13 0.97 -6.91 -17.14
C SER A 13 -0.46 -6.44 -16.90
N PHE A 14 -0.63 -5.13 -16.82
CA PHE A 14 -1.92 -4.46 -16.64
C PHE A 14 -2.18 -3.52 -17.80
N GLY A 15 -3.46 -3.26 -18.07
CA GLY A 15 -3.94 -2.42 -19.16
C GLY A 15 -4.54 -3.21 -20.32
N GLN A 16 -5.58 -2.65 -20.96
CA GLN A 16 -6.36 -3.25 -22.02
C GLN A 16 -6.67 -2.25 -23.14
N LYS A 17 -7.01 -2.74 -24.36
CA LYS A 17 -7.18 -1.90 -25.56
C LYS A 17 -8.30 -0.86 -25.47
N LYS A 18 -9.40 -1.14 -24.76
CA LYS A 18 -10.60 -0.28 -24.71
C LYS A 18 -11.05 0.02 -23.29
N ILE A 19 -10.17 -0.15 -22.30
CA ILE A 19 -10.54 -0.10 -20.89
C ILE A 19 -9.51 0.75 -20.16
N TYR A 20 -9.96 1.71 -19.38
CA TYR A 20 -9.14 2.40 -18.38
C TYR A 20 -8.82 1.43 -17.25
N THR A 21 -7.60 1.48 -16.77
CA THR A 21 -7.16 0.61 -15.68
C THR A 21 -6.54 1.46 -14.58
N ILE A 22 -6.98 1.23 -13.34
CA ILE A 22 -6.36 1.80 -12.15
C ILE A 22 -5.83 0.63 -11.33
N VAL A 23 -4.53 0.64 -11.05
CA VAL A 23 -3.87 -0.30 -10.15
C VAL A 23 -3.55 0.41 -8.86
N PHE A 24 -4.08 -0.06 -7.74
CA PHE A 24 -3.80 0.45 -6.40
C PHE A 24 -2.89 -0.54 -5.67
N ILE A 25 -1.75 -0.05 -5.20
CA ILE A 25 -0.80 -0.84 -4.41
C ILE A 25 -1.25 -0.81 -2.95
N ALA A 26 -1.86 -1.91 -2.51
CA ALA A 26 -2.41 -2.04 -1.16
C ALA A 26 -1.38 -2.54 -0.13
N GLY A 27 -0.24 -3.07 -0.59
CA GLY A 27 0.86 -3.53 0.24
C GLY A 27 2.01 -4.07 -0.58
N GLY A 28 3.19 -4.12 0.02
CA GLY A 28 4.41 -4.58 -0.65
C GLY A 28 5.04 -3.52 -1.56
N ILE A 29 5.99 -3.95 -2.37
CA ILE A 29 6.73 -3.12 -3.33
C ILE A 29 6.70 -3.80 -4.68
N GLY A 30 6.35 -3.04 -5.72
CA GLY A 30 6.45 -3.44 -7.11
C GLY A 30 7.43 -2.55 -7.87
N TYR A 31 7.96 -3.06 -8.97
CA TYR A 31 8.84 -2.32 -9.86
C TYR A 31 8.14 -2.22 -11.21
N MET A 32 7.78 -1.00 -11.59
CA MET A 32 7.19 -0.74 -12.89
C MET A 32 8.29 -0.45 -13.89
N HIS A 33 8.28 -1.18 -15.00
CA HIS A 33 9.20 -0.97 -16.12
C HIS A 33 8.56 -0.03 -17.14
N GLN A 34 9.20 1.10 -17.37
CA GLN A 34 8.79 2.07 -18.39
C GLN A 34 10.04 2.52 -19.16
N GLU A 35 10.11 2.13 -20.44
CA GLU A 35 11.28 2.39 -21.32
C GLU A 35 12.59 1.92 -20.66
N ASP A 36 13.50 2.82 -20.34
CA ASP A 36 14.78 2.52 -19.71
C ASP A 36 14.79 2.71 -18.18
N ASP A 37 13.65 3.16 -17.59
CA ASP A 37 13.53 3.45 -16.16
C ASP A 37 12.74 2.37 -15.41
N ASN A 38 13.25 2.03 -14.22
CA ASN A 38 12.53 1.22 -13.25
C ASN A 38 11.96 2.13 -12.18
N ILE A 39 10.63 2.27 -12.17
CA ILE A 39 9.94 3.09 -11.18
C ILE A 39 9.48 2.17 -10.05
N VAL A 40 9.86 2.52 -8.83
CA VAL A 40 9.44 1.80 -7.64
C VAL A 40 8.01 2.21 -7.29
N CYS A 41 7.12 1.23 -7.17
CA CYS A 41 5.75 1.44 -6.72
C CYS A 41 5.59 0.87 -5.31
N THR A 42 5.14 1.69 -4.40
CA THR A 42 5.00 1.37 -2.97
C THR A 42 3.53 1.35 -2.55
N MET A 43 3.28 0.99 -1.30
CA MET A 43 1.95 1.08 -0.71
C MET A 43 1.40 2.51 -0.86
N GLU A 44 0.10 2.62 -1.18
CA GLU A 44 -0.66 3.84 -1.43
C GLU A 44 -0.50 4.43 -2.83
N ASP A 45 0.36 3.86 -3.68
CA ASP A 45 0.47 4.29 -5.07
C ASP A 45 -0.72 3.84 -5.92
N LEU A 46 -1.15 4.75 -6.79
CA LEU A 46 -2.13 4.55 -7.84
C LEU A 46 -1.44 4.62 -9.20
N ILE A 47 -1.63 3.62 -10.03
CA ILE A 47 -1.14 3.60 -11.41
C ILE A 47 -2.35 3.73 -12.35
N PHE A 48 -2.44 4.85 -13.04
CA PHE A 48 -3.46 5.10 -14.06
C PHE A 48 -2.93 4.68 -15.43
N ILE A 49 -3.69 3.85 -16.12
CA ILE A 49 -3.33 3.34 -17.45
C ILE A 49 -4.48 3.64 -18.41
N LYS A 50 -4.22 4.49 -19.41
CA LYS A 50 -5.20 4.80 -20.47
C LYS A 50 -5.40 3.62 -21.42
N PRO A 51 -6.57 3.53 -22.10
CA PRO A 51 -6.82 2.49 -23.09
C PRO A 51 -5.71 2.36 -24.12
N GLY A 52 -5.40 1.12 -24.51
CA GLY A 52 -4.35 0.83 -25.49
C GLY A 52 -2.94 0.72 -24.91
N ASN A 53 -2.72 1.16 -23.70
CA ASN A 53 -1.41 1.10 -23.04
C ASN A 53 -1.32 -0.13 -22.13
N LYS A 54 -0.09 -0.56 -21.86
CA LYS A 54 0.22 -1.67 -20.96
C LYS A 54 1.38 -1.30 -20.04
N VAL A 55 1.30 -1.74 -18.81
CA VAL A 55 2.34 -1.63 -17.80
C VAL A 55 2.74 -3.01 -17.35
N LYS A 56 4.03 -3.23 -17.18
CA LYS A 56 4.57 -4.41 -16.53
C LYS A 56 4.99 -4.04 -15.12
N LEU A 57 4.42 -4.72 -14.13
CA LEU A 57 4.78 -4.61 -12.74
C LEU A 57 5.51 -5.89 -12.33
N GLU A 58 6.76 -5.75 -11.95
CA GLU A 58 7.59 -6.82 -11.41
C GLU A 58 7.51 -6.83 -9.90
N TYR A 59 7.36 -7.99 -9.32
CA TYR A 59 7.55 -8.24 -7.90
C TYR A 59 8.79 -9.10 -7.72
N ARG A 60 9.73 -8.62 -6.92
CA ARG A 60 10.88 -9.39 -6.45
C ARG A 60 10.55 -9.92 -5.08
N LYS A 61 10.64 -11.25 -4.93
CA LYS A 61 10.31 -11.91 -3.67
C LYS A 61 11.04 -11.25 -2.51
N ASN A 62 10.27 -10.70 -1.61
CA ASN A 62 10.74 -10.19 -0.35
C ASN A 62 9.80 -10.66 0.78
N LYS A 63 9.99 -10.17 1.99
CA LYS A 63 9.26 -10.56 3.17
C LYS A 63 7.76 -10.24 3.12
N TYR A 64 7.37 -9.23 2.37
CA TYR A 64 5.99 -8.75 2.27
C TYR A 64 5.47 -8.99 0.86
N PRO A 65 4.32 -9.69 0.73
CA PRO A 65 3.71 -9.89 -0.57
C PRO A 65 3.32 -8.57 -1.21
N LEU A 66 3.40 -8.52 -2.53
CA LEU A 66 2.78 -7.43 -3.27
C LEU A 66 1.27 -7.67 -3.31
N GLU A 67 0.52 -6.73 -2.75
CA GLU A 67 -0.95 -6.75 -2.77
C GLU A 67 -1.45 -5.59 -3.63
N VAL A 68 -2.24 -5.91 -4.65
CA VAL A 68 -2.80 -4.92 -5.56
C VAL A 68 -4.30 -5.12 -5.78
N TYR A 69 -5.03 -4.03 -5.88
CA TYR A 69 -6.38 -4.00 -6.41
C TYR A 69 -6.36 -3.39 -7.81
N VAL A 70 -7.02 -4.05 -8.74
CA VAL A 70 -7.09 -3.60 -10.13
C VAL A 70 -8.54 -3.31 -10.50
N LEU A 71 -8.81 -2.08 -10.89
CA LEU A 71 -10.11 -1.64 -11.35
C LEU A 71 -10.07 -1.46 -12.87
N TYR A 72 -10.85 -2.24 -13.58
CA TYR A 72 -11.04 -2.14 -15.02
C TYR A 72 -12.35 -1.39 -15.31
N ILE A 73 -12.27 -0.31 -16.07
CA ILE A 73 -13.38 0.63 -16.26
C ILE A 73 -13.59 0.87 -17.76
N GLY A 74 -14.72 0.42 -18.27
CA GLY A 74 -15.15 0.75 -19.63
C GLY A 74 -15.70 2.18 -19.71
N GLU A 75 -15.57 2.80 -20.88
CA GLU A 75 -16.05 4.16 -21.15
C GLU A 75 -17.56 4.32 -20.86
N GLU A 76 -18.37 3.31 -21.20
CA GLU A 76 -19.81 3.31 -20.93
C GLU A 76 -20.10 3.41 -19.43
N LEU A 77 -19.31 2.74 -18.58
CA LEU A 77 -19.47 2.82 -17.14
C LEU A 77 -19.10 4.21 -16.63
N LEU A 78 -18.02 4.80 -17.13
CA LEU A 78 -17.64 6.17 -16.75
C LEU A 78 -18.76 7.16 -17.07
N ARG A 79 -19.35 7.06 -18.25
CA ARG A 79 -20.51 7.91 -18.64
C ARG A 79 -21.73 7.69 -17.72
N LYS A 80 -22.02 6.44 -17.33
CA LYS A 80 -23.12 6.13 -16.41
C LYS A 80 -22.88 6.63 -14.98
N LEU A 81 -21.61 6.80 -14.59
CA LEU A 81 -21.23 7.33 -13.28
C LEU A 81 -21.05 8.85 -13.28
N SER A 82 -20.99 9.47 -14.45
CA SER A 82 -20.93 10.92 -14.63
C SER A 82 -22.29 11.57 -14.39
N ASP A 83 -22.28 12.85 -14.02
CA ASP A 83 -23.44 13.72 -13.93
C ASP A 83 -23.28 14.97 -14.84
N GLU A 84 -24.21 15.91 -14.72
CA GLU A 84 -24.20 17.13 -15.56
C GLU A 84 -23.02 18.08 -15.25
N GLU A 85 -22.48 18.03 -14.03
CA GLU A 85 -21.39 18.88 -13.57
C GLU A 85 -20.03 18.18 -13.69
N THR A 86 -20.00 16.84 -13.64
CA THR A 86 -18.74 16.07 -13.57
C THR A 86 -18.70 14.95 -14.60
N ARG A 87 -17.84 15.12 -15.60
CA ARG A 87 -17.58 14.13 -16.65
C ARG A 87 -16.37 13.28 -16.27
N LEU A 88 -16.63 12.08 -15.71
CA LEU A 88 -15.57 11.15 -15.30
C LEU A 88 -14.81 10.56 -16.48
N ASP A 89 -15.43 10.45 -17.64
CA ASP A 89 -14.76 10.05 -18.89
C ASP A 89 -13.73 11.10 -19.35
N GLU A 90 -14.02 12.38 -19.18
CA GLU A 90 -13.09 13.48 -19.47
C GLU A 90 -12.03 13.66 -18.38
N ALA A 91 -12.33 13.26 -17.14
CA ALA A 91 -11.39 13.38 -16.02
C ALA A 91 -10.07 12.60 -16.23
N PHE A 92 -10.10 11.50 -16.98
CA PHE A 92 -8.89 10.79 -17.37
C PHE A 92 -8.05 11.56 -18.41
N ASP A 93 -8.62 12.55 -19.10
CA ASP A 93 -7.87 13.38 -20.04
C ASP A 93 -7.01 14.43 -19.33
N PHE A 94 -7.38 14.81 -18.10
CA PHE A 94 -6.54 15.63 -17.20
C PHE A 94 -5.28 14.87 -16.73
N VAL A 95 -5.22 13.55 -16.91
CA VAL A 95 -4.00 12.78 -16.72
C VAL A 95 -3.17 12.92 -18.01
N PRO A 96 -2.12 13.79 -18.07
CA PRO A 96 -1.46 14.16 -19.33
C PRO A 96 -0.65 13.02 -19.95
N TYR A 97 -0.46 11.93 -19.23
CA TYR A 97 0.38 10.80 -19.61
C TYR A 97 -0.46 9.58 -19.97
N GLN A 98 0.07 8.71 -20.82
CA GLN A 98 -0.55 7.43 -21.15
C GLN A 98 -0.59 6.46 -19.94
N VAL A 99 0.43 6.60 -19.09
CA VAL A 99 0.54 5.93 -17.80
C VAL A 99 1.01 6.98 -16.78
N LYS A 100 0.34 7.07 -15.65
CA LYS A 100 0.69 7.98 -14.55
C LYS A 100 0.71 7.23 -13.24
N ILE A 101 1.75 7.43 -12.44
CA ILE A 101 1.81 6.99 -11.05
C ILE A 101 1.53 8.20 -10.17
N VAL A 102 0.72 8.00 -9.16
CA VAL A 102 0.30 9.01 -8.20
C VAL A 102 0.42 8.42 -6.80
N HIS A 103 1.10 9.10 -5.92
CA HIS A 103 1.08 8.73 -4.51
C HIS A 103 -0.15 9.35 -3.84
N SER A 104 -1.03 8.52 -3.32
CA SER A 104 -2.25 8.98 -2.67
C SER A 104 -1.96 9.42 -1.23
N GLU A 105 -2.62 10.48 -0.75
CA GLU A 105 -2.57 10.86 0.66
C GLU A 105 -3.11 9.70 1.52
N THR A 106 -2.51 9.46 2.69
CA THR A 106 -2.80 8.31 3.57
C THR A 106 -4.28 8.13 3.87
N GLU A 107 -5.03 9.22 4.11
CA GLU A 107 -6.47 9.16 4.36
C GLU A 107 -7.23 8.65 3.13
N SER A 108 -6.95 9.22 1.96
CA SER A 108 -7.55 8.81 0.69
C SER A 108 -7.17 7.37 0.34
N ALA A 109 -5.92 6.98 0.56
CA ALA A 109 -5.42 5.62 0.32
C ALA A 109 -6.12 4.59 1.23
N MET A 110 -6.34 4.89 2.50
CA MET A 110 -7.08 4.02 3.42
C MET A 110 -8.54 3.83 2.96
N LEU A 111 -9.19 4.90 2.52
CA LEU A 111 -10.56 4.81 1.98
C LEU A 111 -10.58 3.98 0.69
N ILE A 112 -9.66 4.22 -0.24
CA ILE A 112 -9.52 3.45 -1.49
C ILE A 112 -9.32 1.96 -1.17
N LYS A 113 -8.43 1.63 -0.22
CA LYS A 113 -8.19 0.24 0.21
C LYS A 113 -9.45 -0.44 0.74
N ASN A 114 -10.17 0.24 1.63
CA ASN A 114 -11.39 -0.29 2.24
C ASN A 114 -12.51 -0.48 1.21
N ILE A 115 -12.70 0.49 0.32
CA ILE A 115 -13.68 0.40 -0.76
C ILE A 115 -13.32 -0.73 -1.74
N SER A 116 -12.05 -0.83 -2.11
CA SER A 116 -11.54 -1.89 -2.99
C SER A 116 -11.77 -3.28 -2.41
N LYS A 117 -11.46 -3.45 -1.11
CA LYS A 117 -11.74 -4.70 -0.39
C LYS A 117 -13.23 -5.04 -0.38
N LYS A 118 -14.09 -4.03 -0.16
CA LYS A 118 -15.54 -4.24 -0.16
C LYS A 118 -16.06 -4.60 -1.54
N LEU A 119 -15.67 -3.88 -2.59
CA LEU A 119 -16.04 -4.19 -3.97
C LEU A 119 -15.60 -5.60 -4.39
N TYR A 120 -14.39 -6.00 -3.98
CA TYR A 120 -13.90 -7.35 -4.25
C TYR A 120 -14.73 -8.42 -3.54
N SER A 121 -15.07 -8.22 -2.25
CA SER A 121 -15.88 -9.17 -1.48
C SER A 121 -17.28 -9.32 -2.04
N MET A 122 -17.88 -8.24 -2.55
CA MET A 122 -19.23 -8.27 -3.14
C MET A 122 -19.35 -9.21 -4.34
N ASN A 123 -18.27 -9.46 -5.09
CA ASN A 123 -18.30 -10.41 -6.21
C ASN A 123 -18.57 -11.86 -5.76
N ASN A 124 -18.30 -12.17 -4.50
CA ASN A 124 -18.45 -13.51 -3.92
C ASN A 124 -19.64 -13.61 -2.95
N GLU A 125 -20.36 -12.52 -2.71
CA GLU A 125 -21.53 -12.48 -1.83
C GLU A 125 -22.82 -12.52 -2.65
N PRO A 126 -23.90 -13.16 -2.15
CA PRO A 126 -25.20 -13.05 -2.80
C PRO A 126 -25.70 -11.60 -2.78
N PRO A 127 -26.41 -11.14 -3.81
CA PRO A 127 -26.92 -9.78 -3.89
C PRO A 127 -27.87 -9.48 -2.72
N LYS A 128 -27.58 -8.39 -2.00
CA LYS A 128 -28.40 -7.86 -0.89
C LYS A 128 -29.31 -6.74 -1.37
N PHE A 129 -30.18 -6.24 -0.51
CA PHE A 129 -31.03 -5.08 -0.81
C PHE A 129 -30.18 -3.92 -1.36
N ALA A 130 -30.64 -3.30 -2.45
CA ALA A 130 -30.00 -2.20 -3.14
C ALA A 130 -28.53 -2.50 -3.61
N HIS A 131 -28.20 -3.76 -3.89
CA HIS A 131 -26.85 -4.20 -4.25
C HIS A 131 -26.23 -3.36 -5.37
N SER A 132 -26.94 -3.20 -6.48
CA SER A 132 -26.47 -2.43 -7.64
C SER A 132 -26.25 -0.94 -7.34
N LEU A 133 -27.13 -0.32 -6.53
CA LEU A 133 -26.97 1.06 -6.11
C LEU A 133 -25.76 1.23 -5.20
N TYR A 134 -25.57 0.30 -4.27
CA TYR A 134 -24.43 0.29 -3.36
C TYR A 134 -23.11 0.10 -4.11
N GLU A 135 -23.05 -0.86 -5.03
CA GLU A 135 -21.89 -1.08 -5.90
C GLU A 135 -21.54 0.18 -6.70
N LYS A 136 -22.55 0.79 -7.34
CA LYS A 136 -22.39 2.03 -8.10
C LYS A 136 -21.84 3.16 -7.23
N SER A 137 -22.34 3.31 -6.02
CA SER A 137 -21.88 4.35 -5.07
C SER A 137 -20.40 4.13 -4.67
N LEU A 138 -20.01 2.89 -4.40
CA LEU A 138 -18.62 2.55 -4.08
C LEU A 138 -17.68 2.78 -5.28
N LEU A 139 -18.11 2.42 -6.49
CA LEU A 139 -17.35 2.67 -7.72
C LEU A 139 -17.18 4.16 -8.00
N THR A 140 -18.24 4.94 -7.81
CA THR A 140 -18.15 6.41 -7.95
C THR A 140 -17.17 6.99 -6.93
N MET A 141 -17.27 6.58 -5.67
CA MET A 141 -16.40 7.08 -4.61
C MET A 141 -14.93 6.76 -4.85
N ILE A 142 -14.60 5.52 -5.24
CA ILE A 142 -13.20 5.14 -5.51
C ILE A 142 -12.63 5.91 -6.70
N LEU A 143 -13.43 6.13 -7.76
CA LEU A 143 -13.01 6.92 -8.92
C LEU A 143 -12.75 8.37 -8.56
N VAL A 144 -13.66 9.00 -7.81
CA VAL A 144 -13.50 10.39 -7.37
C VAL A 144 -12.24 10.55 -6.50
N LEU A 145 -12.02 9.65 -5.53
CA LEU A 145 -10.84 9.69 -4.67
C LEU A 145 -9.54 9.53 -5.48
N ALA A 146 -9.50 8.55 -6.37
CA ALA A 146 -8.34 8.29 -7.22
C ALA A 146 -8.03 9.47 -8.16
N LEU A 147 -9.06 10.02 -8.83
CA LEU A 147 -8.88 11.16 -9.74
C LEU A 147 -8.49 12.43 -9.00
N ARG A 148 -9.04 12.69 -7.81
CA ARG A 148 -8.63 13.81 -6.96
C ARG A 148 -7.15 13.72 -6.58
N SER A 149 -6.67 12.53 -6.19
CA SER A 149 -5.25 12.32 -5.91
C SER A 149 -4.38 12.66 -7.12
N SER A 150 -4.84 12.32 -8.34
CA SER A 150 -4.11 12.61 -9.57
C SER A 150 -4.01 14.11 -9.88
N VAL A 151 -5.04 14.90 -9.59
CA VAL A 151 -5.07 16.34 -9.83
C VAL A 151 -4.25 17.11 -8.78
N GLN A 152 -4.33 16.71 -7.51
CA GLN A 152 -3.58 17.35 -6.42
C GLN A 152 -2.07 17.22 -6.61
N GLU A 153 -1.59 16.10 -7.11
CA GLU A 153 -0.16 15.86 -7.35
C GLU A 153 0.41 16.79 -8.43
N ASP A 154 -0.35 17.13 -9.47
CA ASP A 154 0.12 18.04 -10.53
C ASP A 154 0.41 19.45 -10.01
N VAL A 155 -0.25 19.89 -8.93
CA VAL A 155 0.03 21.15 -8.23
C VAL A 155 1.31 21.05 -7.39
N GLN A 156 1.62 19.88 -6.83
CA GLN A 156 2.79 19.66 -5.98
C GLN A 156 4.07 19.27 -6.75
N ILE A 157 3.94 18.64 -7.92
CA ILE A 157 5.09 18.17 -8.73
C ILE A 157 6.02 19.31 -9.16
N LYS A 158 5.51 20.53 -9.36
CA LYS A 158 6.37 21.67 -9.70
C LYS A 158 7.38 22.04 -8.60
N THR A 159 7.18 21.57 -7.37
CA THR A 159 8.03 21.91 -6.21
C THR A 159 8.76 20.74 -5.56
N ASN A 160 8.40 19.48 -5.80
CA ASN A 160 8.80 18.35 -4.90
C ASN A 160 9.38 17.10 -5.57
N LYS A 161 9.59 17.02 -6.89
CA LYS A 161 10.10 15.79 -7.56
C LYS A 161 11.36 15.18 -6.93
N LYS A 162 12.25 15.98 -6.35
CA LYS A 162 13.44 15.47 -5.66
C LYS A 162 13.20 14.95 -4.23
N LYS A 163 12.08 15.35 -3.58
CA LYS A 163 11.83 15.00 -2.16
C LYS A 163 11.08 13.67 -1.98
N HIS A 164 10.15 13.34 -2.86
CA HIS A 164 9.39 12.08 -2.76
C HIS A 164 10.26 10.85 -3.05
N VAL A 165 11.08 10.90 -4.09
CA VAL A 165 12.00 9.80 -4.44
C VAL A 165 12.84 9.37 -3.24
N VAL A 166 13.35 10.31 -2.46
CA VAL A 166 14.21 9.99 -1.31
C VAL A 166 13.43 9.42 -0.13
N MET A 167 12.17 9.82 0.08
CA MET A 167 11.35 9.23 1.15
C MET A 167 10.95 7.80 0.81
N ASP A 168 10.66 7.51 -0.46
CA ASP A 168 10.40 6.16 -0.93
C ASP A 168 11.61 5.24 -0.74
N ASP A 169 12.81 5.74 -1.04
CA ASP A 169 14.06 5.02 -0.79
C ASP A 169 14.26 4.75 0.71
N ILE A 170 13.90 5.69 1.59
CA ILE A 170 13.93 5.48 3.05
C ILE A 170 12.94 4.37 3.48
N PHE A 171 11.72 4.33 2.92
CA PHE A 171 10.78 3.25 3.20
C PHE A 171 11.29 1.89 2.74
N ILE A 172 11.89 1.84 1.54
CA ILE A 172 12.52 0.63 1.00
C ILE A 172 13.64 0.17 1.93
N TYR A 173 14.55 1.07 2.28
CA TYR A 173 15.65 0.79 3.18
C TYR A 173 15.19 0.24 4.54
N ILE A 174 14.21 0.90 5.17
CA ILE A 174 13.64 0.43 6.44
C ILE A 174 13.10 -1.00 6.30
N ARG A 175 12.47 -1.34 5.19
CA ARG A 175 11.91 -2.68 4.96
C ARG A 175 12.99 -3.73 4.72
N GLU A 176 13.98 -3.41 3.93
CA GLU A 176 15.07 -4.34 3.61
C GLU A 176 15.94 -4.63 4.83
N HIS A 177 16.12 -3.64 5.71
CA HIS A 177 16.92 -3.73 6.93
C HIS A 177 16.09 -3.89 8.21
N LEU A 178 14.79 -4.25 8.10
CA LEU A 178 13.85 -4.21 9.24
C LEU A 178 14.31 -5.02 10.45
N THR A 179 15.09 -6.09 10.26
CA THR A 179 15.61 -6.93 11.34
C THR A 179 16.91 -6.39 11.94
N GLU A 180 17.47 -5.33 11.38
CA GLU A 180 18.68 -4.68 11.83
C GLU A 180 18.37 -3.50 12.77
N ASP A 181 19.41 -2.89 13.34
CA ASP A 181 19.26 -1.68 14.17
C ASP A 181 19.23 -0.45 13.27
N ILE A 182 18.02 0.00 12.94
CA ILE A 182 17.80 1.19 12.12
C ILE A 182 17.59 2.39 13.04
N SER A 183 18.57 3.28 13.09
CA SER A 183 18.47 4.56 13.80
C SER A 183 18.22 5.72 12.82
N LEU A 184 17.73 6.86 13.34
CA LEU A 184 17.63 8.09 12.53
C LEU A 184 19.01 8.57 12.04
N GLU A 185 20.07 8.25 12.77
CA GLU A 185 21.44 8.57 12.38
C GLU A 185 21.89 7.72 11.19
N CYS A 186 21.52 6.45 11.17
CA CYS A 186 21.75 5.56 10.04
C CYS A 186 21.04 6.10 8.78
N LEU A 187 19.77 6.49 8.90
CA LEU A 187 19.02 7.07 7.77
C LEU A 187 19.60 8.41 7.31
N GLU A 188 20.07 9.27 8.22
CA GLU A 188 20.71 10.54 7.89
C GLU A 188 21.99 10.33 7.08
N ASN A 189 22.81 9.38 7.51
CA ASN A 189 24.08 9.06 6.85
C ASN A 189 23.87 8.40 5.49
N GLU A 190 22.93 7.47 5.36
CA GLU A 190 22.66 6.75 4.12
C GLU A 190 22.07 7.67 3.06
N PHE A 191 21.09 8.50 3.42
CA PHE A 191 20.35 9.34 2.45
C PHE A 191 20.84 10.78 2.38
N HIS A 192 21.82 11.19 3.17
CA HIS A 192 22.34 12.55 3.24
C HIS A 192 21.27 13.61 3.50
N ILE A 193 20.26 13.27 4.32
CA ILE A 193 19.15 14.13 4.70
C ILE A 193 19.13 14.28 6.21
N SER A 194 18.99 15.52 6.72
CA SER A 194 18.95 15.76 8.15
C SER A 194 17.82 15.01 8.85
N ARG A 195 18.07 14.50 10.05
CA ARG A 195 17.08 13.79 10.91
C ARG A 195 15.78 14.58 11.08
N TYR A 196 15.89 15.90 11.24
CA TYR A 196 14.72 16.77 11.34
C TYR A 196 13.85 16.71 10.08
N HIS A 197 14.46 16.73 8.92
CA HIS A 197 13.74 16.64 7.65
C HIS A 197 13.08 15.27 7.45
N ILE A 198 13.84 14.19 7.75
CA ILE A 198 13.32 12.82 7.71
C ILE A 198 12.08 12.70 8.61
N VAL A 199 12.19 13.08 9.88
CA VAL A 199 11.07 12.97 10.85
C VAL A 199 9.85 13.77 10.41
N ARG A 200 10.05 14.98 9.91
CA ARG A 200 8.96 15.87 9.48
C ARG A 200 8.21 15.30 8.27
N GLU A 201 8.94 14.93 7.22
CA GLU A 201 8.32 14.43 6.00
C GLU A 201 7.73 13.03 6.21
N PHE A 202 8.41 12.17 6.98
CA PHE A 202 7.91 10.85 7.34
C PHE A 202 6.60 10.94 8.13
N LYS A 203 6.53 11.83 9.13
CA LYS A 203 5.32 12.07 9.91
C LYS A 203 4.20 12.68 9.05
N LYS A 204 4.53 13.52 8.09
CA LYS A 204 3.57 14.07 7.14
C LYS A 204 2.96 12.99 6.25
N LEU A 205 3.77 12.00 5.81
CA LEU A 205 3.35 10.93 4.92
C LEU A 205 2.63 9.78 5.65
N THR A 206 3.04 9.44 6.87
CA THR A 206 2.54 8.25 7.59
C THR A 206 1.70 8.58 8.83
N GLY A 207 1.66 9.82 9.25
CA GLY A 207 1.04 10.23 10.50
C GLY A 207 1.89 9.92 11.74
N GLU A 208 2.99 9.20 11.62
CA GLU A 208 3.84 8.76 12.74
C GLU A 208 5.34 9.00 12.49
N THR A 209 6.16 8.84 13.53
CA THR A 209 7.61 8.99 13.40
C THR A 209 8.24 7.75 12.76
N PRO A 210 9.43 7.87 12.11
CA PRO A 210 10.16 6.71 11.58
C PRO A 210 10.38 5.62 12.62
N HIS A 211 10.76 5.99 13.85
CA HIS A 211 10.95 5.05 14.95
C HIS A 211 9.65 4.28 15.29
N SER A 212 8.51 4.97 15.38
CA SER A 212 7.22 4.32 15.64
C SER A 212 6.86 3.34 14.54
N TYR A 213 7.03 3.74 13.30
CA TYR A 213 6.79 2.90 12.12
C TYR A 213 7.69 1.65 12.10
N ILE A 214 9.00 1.82 12.35
CA ILE A 214 9.95 0.69 12.42
C ILE A 214 9.54 -0.30 13.53
N VAL A 215 9.21 0.20 14.72
CA VAL A 215 8.77 -0.65 15.84
C VAL A 215 7.50 -1.42 15.50
N LYS A 216 6.49 -0.76 14.94
CA LYS A 216 5.24 -1.43 14.51
C LYS A 216 5.50 -2.48 13.44
N SER A 217 6.31 -2.15 12.43
CA SER A 217 6.67 -3.11 11.38
C SER A 217 7.42 -4.34 11.93
N LYS A 218 8.31 -4.14 12.91
CA LYS A 218 8.97 -5.24 13.64
C LYS A 218 7.97 -6.09 14.42
N LEU A 219 6.98 -5.46 15.06
CA LEU A 219 5.94 -6.15 15.82
C LEU A 219 5.02 -6.98 14.92
N ASP A 220 4.62 -6.45 13.76
CA ASP A 220 3.83 -7.20 12.78
C ASP A 220 4.56 -8.45 12.28
N LEU A 221 5.88 -8.32 12.10
CA LEU A 221 6.73 -9.45 11.77
C LEU A 221 6.79 -10.49 12.90
N CYS A 222 6.97 -10.02 14.15
CA CYS A 222 6.94 -10.91 15.32
C CYS A 222 5.61 -11.63 15.44
N ARG A 223 4.49 -10.92 15.24
CA ARG A 223 3.15 -11.52 15.22
C ARG A 223 3.04 -12.63 14.18
N HIS A 224 3.52 -12.38 12.96
CA HIS A 224 3.53 -13.39 11.91
C HIS A 224 4.34 -14.65 12.30
N TYR A 225 5.49 -14.49 12.96
CA TYR A 225 6.27 -15.62 13.46
C TYR A 225 5.57 -16.38 14.60
N ILE A 226 4.85 -15.67 15.48
CA ILE A 226 4.01 -16.29 16.50
C ILE A 226 2.91 -17.13 15.83
N GLU A 227 2.26 -16.59 14.82
CA GLU A 227 1.22 -17.29 14.05
C GLU A 227 1.78 -18.52 13.31
N GLN A 228 3.05 -18.55 12.95
CA GLN A 228 3.74 -19.73 12.42
C GLN A 228 4.12 -20.77 13.50
N GLY A 229 3.90 -20.47 14.77
CA GLY A 229 4.19 -21.37 15.88
C GLY A 229 5.63 -21.31 16.39
N LYS A 230 6.43 -20.30 16.01
CA LYS A 230 7.78 -20.10 16.55
C LYS A 230 7.73 -19.77 18.03
N SER A 231 8.77 -20.14 18.77
CA SER A 231 8.87 -19.82 20.18
C SER A 231 9.04 -18.30 20.40
N ILE A 232 8.55 -17.79 21.51
CA ILE A 232 8.66 -16.35 21.84
C ILE A 232 10.12 -15.88 21.90
N HIS A 233 11.04 -16.78 22.27
CA HIS A 233 12.46 -16.48 22.29
C HIS A 233 13.01 -16.25 20.86
N GLU A 234 12.68 -17.11 19.93
CA GLU A 234 13.08 -16.95 18.52
C GLU A 234 12.41 -15.73 17.87
N VAL A 235 11.17 -15.44 18.26
CA VAL A 235 10.36 -14.38 17.65
C VAL A 235 10.98 -13.00 17.81
N TYR A 236 11.46 -12.63 19.01
CA TYR A 236 12.00 -11.28 19.20
C TYR A 236 13.37 -11.11 18.52
N GLU A 237 14.18 -12.16 18.44
CA GLU A 237 15.45 -12.14 17.74
C GLU A 237 15.23 -12.00 16.23
N LEU A 238 14.40 -12.86 15.64
CA LEU A 238 14.04 -12.81 14.22
C LEU A 238 13.31 -11.51 13.83
N GLY A 239 12.60 -10.90 14.77
CA GLY A 239 11.93 -9.62 14.60
C GLY A 239 12.87 -8.41 14.71
N GLY A 240 14.17 -8.64 14.99
CA GLY A 240 15.17 -7.58 15.06
C GLY A 240 15.04 -6.67 16.28
N PHE A 241 14.51 -7.19 17.40
CA PHE A 241 14.53 -6.48 18.68
C PHE A 241 15.85 -6.75 19.41
N GLY A 242 16.51 -5.68 19.87
CA GLY A 242 17.78 -5.77 20.59
C GLY A 242 17.69 -6.39 21.99
N GLY A 243 16.50 -6.89 22.40
CA GLY A 243 16.29 -7.58 23.66
C GLY A 243 14.82 -7.83 23.98
N TYR A 244 14.57 -8.92 24.74
CA TYR A 244 13.22 -9.37 25.10
C TYR A 244 12.39 -8.30 25.82
N ASN A 245 12.99 -7.55 26.74
CA ASN A 245 12.26 -6.51 27.51
C ASN A 245 11.73 -5.38 26.61
N HIS A 246 12.47 -5.03 25.57
CA HIS A 246 12.05 -4.02 24.62
C HIS A 246 10.88 -4.54 23.77
N PHE A 247 11.03 -5.74 23.22
CA PHE A 247 9.97 -6.43 22.48
C PHE A 247 8.70 -6.58 23.32
N PHE A 248 8.82 -7.09 24.55
CA PHE A 248 7.69 -7.32 25.45
C PHE A 248 6.86 -6.05 25.70
N ARG A 249 7.54 -4.94 26.04
CA ARG A 249 6.87 -3.66 26.28
C ARG A 249 6.20 -3.11 25.04
N ALA A 250 6.88 -3.16 23.90
CA ALA A 250 6.36 -2.69 22.63
C ALA A 250 5.13 -3.54 22.20
N PHE A 251 5.22 -4.86 22.29
CA PHE A 251 4.15 -5.79 21.93
C PHE A 251 2.90 -5.58 22.80
N LYS A 252 3.08 -5.51 24.14
CA LYS A 252 1.96 -5.26 25.06
C LYS A 252 1.31 -3.91 24.82
N LYS A 253 2.09 -2.90 24.50
CA LYS A 253 1.57 -1.54 24.18
C LYS A 253 0.73 -1.56 22.89
N GLU A 254 1.19 -2.25 21.86
CA GLU A 254 0.54 -2.24 20.54
C GLU A 254 -0.70 -3.14 20.49
N TYR A 255 -0.61 -4.36 21.07
CA TYR A 255 -1.69 -5.37 20.97
C TYR A 255 -2.52 -5.52 22.25
N GLY A 256 -2.19 -4.81 23.33
CA GLY A 256 -2.93 -4.88 24.61
C GLY A 256 -2.68 -6.13 25.45
N VAL A 257 -2.06 -7.16 24.86
CA VAL A 257 -1.78 -8.45 25.51
C VAL A 257 -0.28 -8.76 25.48
N THR A 258 0.18 -9.65 26.36
CA THR A 258 1.59 -10.07 26.34
C THR A 258 1.85 -11.04 25.17
N PRO A 259 3.10 -11.12 24.64
CA PRO A 259 3.44 -12.06 23.58
C PRO A 259 3.09 -13.50 23.92
N MET A 260 3.30 -13.91 25.19
CA MET A 260 3.01 -15.26 25.67
C MET A 260 1.49 -15.51 25.74
N GLN A 261 0.70 -14.51 26.15
CA GLN A 261 -0.77 -14.62 26.15
C GLN A 261 -1.27 -14.78 24.72
N TYR A 262 -0.84 -13.92 23.79
CA TYR A 262 -1.18 -13.99 22.38
C TYR A 262 -0.85 -15.37 21.78
N TYR A 263 0.32 -15.93 22.09
CA TYR A 263 0.72 -17.27 21.65
C TYR A 263 -0.18 -18.39 22.18
N LYS A 264 -0.61 -18.30 23.48
CA LYS A 264 -1.51 -19.27 24.09
C LYS A 264 -2.91 -19.22 23.49
N ASP A 265 -3.44 -18.01 23.28
CA ASP A 265 -4.77 -17.82 22.72
C ASP A 265 -4.86 -18.41 21.30
N LEU A 266 -3.83 -18.20 20.47
CA LEU A 266 -3.74 -18.84 19.15
C LEU A 266 -3.66 -20.38 19.17
N LYS A 267 -3.05 -20.97 20.19
CA LYS A 267 -3.00 -22.45 20.34
C LYS A 267 -4.33 -23.05 20.74
N ILE A 268 -5.10 -22.36 21.57
CA ILE A 268 -6.45 -22.78 21.96
C ILE A 268 -7.36 -22.80 20.72
N ASP A 269 -7.38 -21.72 19.93
CA ASP A 269 -8.19 -21.61 18.72
C ASP A 269 -7.83 -22.67 17.64
N ARG A 270 -6.60 -23.18 17.65
CA ARG A 270 -6.16 -24.25 16.71
C ARG A 270 -6.52 -25.65 17.16
N ASN A 271 -6.69 -25.86 18.45
CA ASN A 271 -7.04 -27.18 19.01
C ASN A 271 -8.56 -27.39 19.07
N GLU A 272 -9.36 -26.32 18.86
CA GLU A 272 -10.82 -26.39 18.83
C GLU A 272 -11.40 -26.50 17.40
N LYS A 273 -10.54 -26.53 16.39
CA LYS A 273 -10.89 -26.77 14.97
C LYS A 273 -10.35 -28.11 14.48
#